data_3e7df3d2eb1fe9338d9c342e461657c0
#
_entry.id   3e7df3d2eb1fe9338d9c342e461657c0
#
_cell.length_a   1.000
_cell.length_b   1.000
_cell.length_c   1.000
_cell.angle_alpha   90.00
_cell.angle_beta   90.00
_cell.angle_gamma   90.00
#
_symmetry.space_group_name_H-M   'P 1'
#
loop_
_entity.id
_entity.type
_entity.pdbx_description
1 polymer ?
#
loop_
_entity_poly.entity_id
_entity_poly.type
_entity_poly.pdbx_seq_one_letter_code
_entity_poly.pdbx_strand_id
1 'polypeptide(L)'
;GVCGELNCKPLTSVVLQGLFSHLMVGVNMVNAPTIAKQRDITIREVRSDEAGAYQTLISLLVVTENQSRSIRGTLFNDEPRVVEIKDIPIDAKLGPNMLYITNRDKPGLIGNLGSVLGDAGVNIATFHLGRADEGGNAIALIEVDGTPPEAVMDAVCELENVVQAIAMRF
;
A
#
# COMPACT_ATOMS: atom_id res chain seq x y z
N GLY A 1 -19.80 -8.86 -3.72
CA GLY A 1 -20.01 -8.78 -2.27
C GLY A 1 -20.89 -7.58 -1.88
N VAL A 2 -21.17 -7.38 -0.61
CA VAL A 2 -22.08 -6.33 -0.09
C VAL A 2 -21.76 -4.92 -0.60
N CYS A 3 -20.52 -4.64 -0.94
CA CYS A 3 -20.10 -3.34 -1.50
C CYS A 3 -20.64 -3.07 -2.92
N GLY A 4 -21.12 -4.07 -3.65
CA GLY A 4 -21.66 -3.90 -5.00
C GLY A 4 -22.94 -3.05 -5.05
N GLU A 5 -23.72 -3.05 -3.97
CA GLU A 5 -24.97 -2.30 -3.86
C GLU A 5 -24.76 -0.85 -3.37
N LEU A 6 -23.59 -0.52 -2.86
CA LEU A 6 -23.29 0.81 -2.32
C LEU A 6 -22.99 1.84 -3.42
N ASN A 7 -23.28 3.11 -3.13
CA ASN A 7 -22.85 4.21 -3.98
C ASN A 7 -21.33 4.41 -3.84
N CYS A 8 -20.57 3.93 -4.82
CA CYS A 8 -19.10 3.98 -4.80
C CYS A 8 -18.50 5.35 -5.19
N LYS A 9 -19.30 6.31 -5.66
CA LYS A 9 -18.79 7.64 -6.06
C LYS A 9 -17.95 8.35 -4.98
N PRO A 10 -18.35 8.36 -3.68
CA PRO A 10 -17.51 8.93 -2.63
C PRO A 10 -16.17 8.22 -2.49
N LEU A 11 -16.14 6.88 -2.63
CA LEU A 11 -14.91 6.10 -2.56
C LEU A 11 -13.95 6.46 -3.70
N THR A 12 -14.46 6.56 -4.92
CA THR A 12 -13.67 7.01 -6.09
C THR A 12 -13.07 8.40 -5.85
N SER A 13 -13.86 9.33 -5.29
CA SER A 13 -13.37 10.68 -4.96
C SER A 13 -12.25 10.66 -3.93
N VAL A 14 -12.36 9.85 -2.88
CA VAL A 14 -11.31 9.69 -1.85
C VAL A 14 -10.05 9.06 -2.44
N VAL A 15 -10.18 8.03 -3.27
CA VAL A 15 -9.02 7.42 -3.96
C VAL A 15 -8.31 8.45 -4.84
N LEU A 16 -9.04 9.23 -5.63
CA LEU A 16 -8.46 10.27 -6.47
C LEU A 16 -7.78 11.36 -5.63
N GLN A 17 -8.40 11.76 -4.52
CA GLN A 17 -7.78 12.68 -3.58
C GLN A 17 -6.44 12.12 -3.08
N GLY A 18 -6.41 10.86 -2.63
CA GLY A 18 -5.19 10.21 -2.16
C GLY A 18 -4.10 10.16 -3.23
N LEU A 19 -4.44 9.84 -4.48
CA LEU A 19 -3.50 9.81 -5.60
C LEU A 19 -2.91 11.19 -5.93
N PHE A 20 -3.70 12.26 -5.84
CA PHE A 20 -3.26 13.59 -6.27
C PHE A 20 -2.70 14.44 -5.14
N SER A 21 -3.04 14.18 -3.88
CA SER A 21 -2.60 14.99 -2.74
C SER A 21 -1.08 15.04 -2.57
N HIS A 22 -0.37 13.99 -3.00
CA HIS A 22 1.09 13.96 -3.01
C HIS A 22 1.72 14.69 -4.23
N LEU A 23 0.93 14.97 -5.25
CA LEU A 23 1.38 15.61 -6.48
C LEU A 23 1.02 17.10 -6.55
N MET A 24 -0.01 17.52 -5.81
CA MET A 24 -0.60 18.85 -5.93
C MET A 24 -1.16 19.33 -4.59
N VAL A 25 -0.98 20.60 -4.32
CA VAL A 25 -1.57 21.28 -3.15
C VAL A 25 -3.04 21.62 -3.42
N GLY A 26 -3.89 21.57 -2.39
CA GLY A 26 -5.29 22.00 -2.47
C GLY A 26 -6.25 20.96 -3.06
N VAL A 27 -5.80 19.72 -3.24
CA VAL A 27 -6.65 18.60 -3.65
C VAL A 27 -7.55 18.16 -2.49
N ASN A 28 -8.82 17.94 -2.79
CA ASN A 28 -9.80 17.37 -1.86
C ASN A 28 -10.77 16.46 -2.63
N MET A 29 -11.62 15.74 -1.91
CA MET A 29 -12.55 14.77 -2.52
C MET A 29 -13.59 15.42 -3.46
N VAL A 30 -13.82 16.75 -3.37
CA VAL A 30 -14.78 17.46 -4.23
C VAL A 30 -14.15 17.80 -5.57
N ASN A 31 -12.90 18.29 -5.58
CA ASN A 31 -12.22 18.72 -6.80
C ASN A 31 -11.41 17.62 -7.49
N ALA A 32 -11.06 16.54 -6.79
CA ALA A 32 -10.24 15.44 -7.35
C ALA A 32 -10.83 14.81 -8.62
N PRO A 33 -12.14 14.54 -8.75
CA PRO A 33 -12.72 14.04 -10.01
C PRO A 33 -12.59 15.03 -11.19
N THR A 34 -12.70 16.32 -10.91
CA THR A 34 -12.53 17.37 -11.92
C THR A 34 -11.08 17.45 -12.39
N ILE A 35 -10.14 17.35 -11.46
CA ILE A 35 -8.69 17.30 -11.75
C ILE A 35 -8.36 16.08 -12.63
N ALA A 36 -8.90 14.92 -12.30
CA ALA A 36 -8.72 13.71 -13.10
C ALA A 36 -9.18 13.93 -14.56
N LYS A 37 -10.37 14.51 -14.74
CA LYS A 37 -10.91 14.84 -16.06
C LYS A 37 -10.06 15.86 -16.83
N GLN A 38 -9.56 16.90 -16.16
CA GLN A 38 -8.69 17.91 -16.77
C GLN A 38 -7.32 17.35 -17.20
N ARG A 39 -6.90 16.23 -16.61
CA ARG A 39 -5.65 15.55 -16.91
C ARG A 39 -5.84 14.33 -17.81
N ASP A 40 -7.02 14.18 -18.42
CA ASP A 40 -7.37 13.07 -19.31
C ASP A 40 -7.19 11.68 -18.65
N ILE A 41 -7.35 11.61 -17.32
CA ILE A 41 -7.28 10.33 -16.60
C ILE A 41 -8.62 9.61 -16.74
N THR A 42 -8.58 8.44 -17.36
CA THR A 42 -9.75 7.58 -17.49
C THR A 42 -10.03 6.83 -16.21
N ILE A 43 -11.22 7.01 -15.65
CA ILE A 43 -11.69 6.32 -14.46
C ILE A 43 -12.70 5.26 -14.88
N ARG A 44 -12.53 4.04 -14.40
CA ARG A 44 -13.47 2.93 -14.60
C ARG A 44 -13.85 2.35 -13.25
N GLU A 45 -15.14 2.36 -12.96
CA GLU A 45 -15.71 1.68 -11.79
C GLU A 45 -16.27 0.34 -12.26
N VAL A 46 -15.77 -0.74 -11.68
CA VAL A 46 -16.26 -2.10 -11.96
C VAL A 46 -16.84 -2.64 -10.67
N ARG A 47 -18.05 -3.18 -10.76
CA ARG A 47 -18.73 -3.83 -9.64
C ARG A 47 -18.83 -5.32 -9.93
N SER A 48 -18.55 -6.12 -8.92
CA SER A 48 -18.70 -7.57 -9.00
C SER A 48 -19.51 -8.05 -7.79
N ASP A 49 -20.53 -8.83 -8.07
CA ASP A 49 -21.35 -9.50 -7.05
C ASP A 49 -20.83 -10.92 -6.75
N GLU A 50 -19.71 -11.31 -7.37
CA GLU A 50 -19.09 -12.61 -7.10
C GLU A 50 -18.72 -12.73 -5.63
N ALA A 51 -19.18 -13.82 -5.03
CA ALA A 51 -18.80 -14.20 -3.69
C ALA A 51 -17.36 -14.71 -3.71
N GLY A 52 -16.41 -13.82 -3.38
CA GLY A 52 -15.02 -14.19 -3.18
C GLY A 52 -14.75 -14.61 -1.73
N ALA A 53 -13.47 -14.75 -1.40
CA ALA A 53 -13.02 -15.06 -0.04
C ALA A 53 -13.36 -13.94 0.98
N TYR A 54 -13.66 -12.73 0.50
CA TYR A 54 -13.93 -11.55 1.32
C TYR A 54 -15.34 -11.03 1.09
N GLN A 55 -16.07 -10.74 2.17
CA GLN A 55 -17.42 -10.16 2.09
C GLN A 55 -17.39 -8.75 1.49
N THR A 56 -16.36 -7.98 1.81
CA THR A 56 -16.10 -6.64 1.29
C THR A 56 -14.73 -6.64 0.66
N LEU A 57 -14.62 -6.29 -0.61
CA LEU A 57 -13.34 -6.19 -1.29
C LEU A 57 -13.34 -4.96 -2.18
N ILE A 58 -12.31 -4.13 -2.01
CA ILE A 58 -12.03 -3.00 -2.88
C ILE A 58 -10.71 -3.30 -3.57
N SER A 59 -10.70 -3.22 -4.90
CA SER A 59 -9.51 -3.34 -5.72
C SER A 59 -9.25 -2.01 -6.43
N LEU A 60 -8.05 -1.51 -6.32
CA LEU A 60 -7.57 -0.35 -7.06
C LEU A 60 -6.47 -0.79 -8.02
N LEU A 61 -6.61 -0.43 -9.29
CA LEU A 61 -5.59 -0.60 -10.31
C LEU A 61 -5.28 0.77 -10.92
N VAL A 62 -4.02 1.18 -10.83
CA VAL A 62 -3.52 2.38 -11.49
C VAL A 62 -2.60 1.96 -12.62
N VAL A 63 -2.94 2.39 -13.84
CA VAL A 63 -2.17 2.08 -15.05
C VAL A 63 -1.58 3.37 -15.60
N THR A 64 -0.28 3.35 -15.83
CA THR A 64 0.47 4.42 -16.50
C THR A 64 1.16 3.88 -17.75
N GLU A 65 1.77 4.73 -18.52
CA GLU A 65 2.55 4.30 -19.71
C GLU A 65 3.67 3.30 -19.39
N ASN A 66 4.26 3.42 -18.19
CA ASN A 66 5.45 2.66 -17.82
C ASN A 66 5.16 1.49 -16.88
N GLN A 67 4.04 1.50 -16.17
CA GLN A 67 3.78 0.51 -15.14
C GLN A 67 2.30 0.44 -14.74
N SER A 68 1.92 -0.69 -14.15
CA SER A 68 0.67 -0.86 -13.43
C SER A 68 0.95 -1.14 -11.95
N ARG A 69 0.06 -0.68 -11.09
CA ARG A 69 0.10 -0.90 -9.64
C ARG A 69 -1.26 -1.28 -9.16
N SER A 70 -1.34 -2.40 -8.48
CA SER A 70 -2.58 -2.91 -7.88
C SER A 70 -2.47 -2.96 -6.36
N ILE A 71 -3.58 -2.68 -5.70
CA ILE A 71 -3.77 -2.91 -4.27
C ILE A 71 -5.19 -3.39 -4.02
N ARG A 72 -5.35 -4.36 -3.13
CA ARG A 72 -6.65 -4.85 -2.69
C ARG A 72 -6.77 -4.76 -1.19
N GLY A 73 -7.92 -4.30 -0.74
CA GLY A 73 -8.23 -4.17 0.69
C GLY A 73 -9.61 -4.67 1.01
N THR A 74 -9.81 -5.06 2.25
CA THR A 74 -11.07 -5.54 2.81
C THR A 74 -11.30 -4.98 4.20
N LEU A 75 -12.52 -5.14 4.72
CA LEU A 75 -12.82 -4.97 6.13
C LEU A 75 -12.85 -6.35 6.81
N PHE A 76 -12.16 -6.49 7.89
CA PHE A 76 -12.21 -7.64 8.77
C PHE A 76 -12.60 -7.17 10.19
N ASN A 77 -13.78 -7.54 10.65
CA ASN A 77 -14.37 -7.01 11.90
C ASN A 77 -14.33 -5.47 11.96
N ASP A 78 -14.76 -4.82 10.88
CA ASP A 78 -14.75 -3.36 10.71
C ASP A 78 -13.36 -2.71 10.69
N GLU A 79 -12.27 -3.48 10.74
CA GLU A 79 -10.92 -2.99 10.58
C GLU A 79 -10.45 -3.11 9.13
N PRO A 80 -9.93 -2.02 8.51
CA PRO A 80 -9.39 -2.08 7.17
C PRO A 80 -8.07 -2.87 7.14
N ARG A 81 -7.96 -3.77 6.15
CA ARG A 81 -6.77 -4.57 5.91
C ARG A 81 -6.39 -4.54 4.44
N VAL A 82 -5.11 -4.48 4.17
CA VAL A 82 -4.55 -4.75 2.85
C VAL A 82 -4.35 -6.24 2.71
N VAL A 83 -4.91 -6.82 1.65
CA VAL A 83 -4.87 -8.27 1.40
C VAL A 83 -4.04 -8.66 0.18
N GLU A 84 -3.69 -7.67 -0.68
CA GLU A 84 -2.86 -7.91 -1.85
C GLU A 84 -2.23 -6.59 -2.32
N ILE A 85 -0.97 -6.64 -2.74
CA ILE A 85 -0.27 -5.53 -3.40
C ILE A 85 0.53 -6.10 -4.58
N LYS A 86 0.34 -5.56 -5.79
CA LYS A 86 1.04 -6.02 -7.01
C LYS A 86 0.91 -7.53 -7.22
N ASP A 87 -0.31 -8.06 -7.03
CA ASP A 87 -0.65 -9.47 -7.13
C ASP A 87 0.07 -10.37 -6.10
N ILE A 88 0.72 -9.80 -5.09
CA ILE A 88 1.34 -10.50 -3.97
C ILE A 88 0.37 -10.50 -2.79
N PRO A 89 -0.09 -11.69 -2.35
CA PRO A 89 -0.95 -11.79 -1.17
C PRO A 89 -0.20 -11.33 0.09
N ILE A 90 -0.90 -10.55 0.91
CA ILE A 90 -0.41 -10.09 2.21
C ILE A 90 -1.64 -9.93 3.12
N ASP A 91 -1.48 -10.02 4.42
CA ASP A 91 -2.52 -9.68 5.38
C ASP A 91 -1.95 -8.65 6.34
N ALA A 92 -2.24 -7.37 6.09
CA ALA A 92 -1.66 -6.28 6.84
C ALA A 92 -2.73 -5.29 7.30
N LYS A 93 -2.74 -4.99 8.60
CA LYS A 93 -3.40 -3.81 9.15
C LYS A 93 -2.53 -2.60 8.89
N LEU A 94 -3.15 -1.45 8.58
CA LEU A 94 -2.43 -0.20 8.42
C LEU A 94 -2.42 0.56 9.75
N GLY A 95 -1.22 0.92 10.19
CA GLY A 95 -0.98 1.80 11.33
C GLY A 95 -0.59 3.21 10.88
N PRO A 96 -0.39 4.14 11.84
CA PRO A 96 -0.11 5.54 11.51
C PRO A 96 1.25 5.77 10.85
N ASN A 97 2.25 4.94 11.12
CA ASN A 97 3.59 5.02 10.53
C ASN A 97 3.97 3.64 10.00
N MET A 98 4.06 3.54 8.68
CA MET A 98 4.34 2.28 8.00
C MET A 98 5.58 2.39 7.13
N LEU A 99 6.35 1.32 7.05
CA LEU A 99 7.35 1.12 6.00
C LEU A 99 6.80 0.17 4.96
N TYR A 100 6.82 0.58 3.71
CA TYR A 100 6.58 -0.27 2.56
C TYR A 100 7.90 -0.63 1.92
N ILE A 101 8.23 -1.92 1.90
CA ILE A 101 9.50 -2.41 1.36
C ILE A 101 9.20 -3.46 0.28
N THR A 102 9.83 -3.31 -0.87
CA THR A 102 9.87 -4.36 -1.89
C THR A 102 11.28 -4.92 -1.95
N ASN A 103 11.39 -6.25 -1.98
CA ASN A 103 12.67 -6.94 -1.93
C ASN A 103 12.65 -8.23 -2.76
N ARG A 104 13.83 -8.81 -2.95
CA ARG A 104 13.98 -10.21 -3.38
C ARG A 104 13.84 -11.11 -2.16
N ASP A 105 13.06 -12.17 -2.30
CA ASP A 105 12.85 -13.17 -1.21
C ASP A 105 14.14 -13.98 -1.00
N LYS A 106 15.03 -13.45 -0.17
CA LYS A 106 16.30 -14.05 0.21
C LYS A 106 16.44 -14.08 1.72
N PRO A 107 17.13 -15.11 2.27
CA PRO A 107 17.44 -15.17 3.69
C PRO A 107 18.21 -13.93 4.16
N GLY A 108 17.97 -13.51 5.41
CA GLY A 108 18.72 -12.44 6.07
C GLY A 108 18.01 -11.07 6.06
N LEU A 109 17.08 -10.79 5.17
CA LEU A 109 16.41 -9.50 5.08
C LEU A 109 15.81 -9.06 6.43
N ILE A 110 15.01 -9.91 7.06
CA ILE A 110 14.32 -9.58 8.31
C ILE A 110 15.33 -9.26 9.43
N GLY A 111 16.40 -10.05 9.52
CA GLY A 111 17.45 -9.84 10.52
C GLY A 111 18.19 -8.52 10.29
N ASN A 112 18.64 -8.26 9.07
CA ASN A 112 19.36 -7.03 8.72
C ASN A 112 18.48 -5.78 8.92
N LEU A 113 17.22 -5.85 8.48
CA LEU A 113 16.27 -4.78 8.67
C LEU A 113 15.98 -4.51 10.16
N GLY A 114 15.78 -5.58 10.94
CA GLY A 114 15.59 -5.48 12.39
C GLY A 114 16.80 -4.85 13.08
N SER A 115 18.02 -5.17 12.66
CA SER A 115 19.25 -4.56 13.19
C SER A 115 19.32 -3.07 12.84
N VAL A 116 19.11 -2.69 11.58
CA VAL A 116 19.16 -1.28 11.15
C VAL A 116 18.12 -0.43 11.90
N LEU A 117 16.90 -0.91 12.03
CA LEU A 117 15.84 -0.19 12.77
C LEU A 117 16.14 -0.15 14.27
N GLY A 118 16.54 -1.29 14.85
CA GLY A 118 16.83 -1.40 16.27
C GLY A 118 18.02 -0.55 16.71
N ASP A 119 19.12 -0.53 15.95
CA ASP A 119 20.30 0.28 16.21
C ASP A 119 20.00 1.78 16.14
N ALA A 120 19.01 2.15 15.32
CA ALA A 120 18.49 3.52 15.23
C ALA A 120 17.43 3.84 16.30
N GLY A 121 17.10 2.92 17.19
CA GLY A 121 16.07 3.10 18.23
C GLY A 121 14.64 3.11 17.67
N VAL A 122 14.41 2.62 16.46
CA VAL A 122 13.09 2.51 15.84
C VAL A 122 12.49 1.14 16.20
N ASN A 123 11.42 1.16 16.99
CA ASN A 123 10.72 -0.07 17.37
C ASN A 123 9.77 -0.53 16.27
N ILE A 124 9.72 -1.84 16.04
CA ILE A 124 8.79 -2.49 15.11
C ILE A 124 7.56 -2.94 15.90
N ALA A 125 6.39 -2.38 15.58
CA ALA A 125 5.12 -2.75 16.21
C ALA A 125 4.49 -3.97 15.53
N THR A 126 4.47 -4.00 14.18
CA THR A 126 3.99 -5.16 13.42
C THR A 126 4.87 -5.39 12.19
N PHE A 127 4.94 -6.64 11.74
CA PHE A 127 5.70 -7.03 10.55
C PHE A 127 4.87 -7.98 9.70
N HIS A 128 4.47 -7.53 8.52
CA HIS A 128 3.71 -8.32 7.55
C HIS A 128 4.55 -8.53 6.29
N LEU A 129 4.71 -9.78 5.90
CA LEU A 129 5.48 -10.18 4.72
C LEU A 129 4.59 -10.98 3.77
N GLY A 130 4.56 -10.55 2.51
CA GLY A 130 3.98 -11.30 1.40
C GLY A 130 5.05 -11.65 0.37
N ARG A 131 4.94 -12.79 -0.30
CA ARG A 131 5.80 -13.18 -1.41
C ARG A 131 4.99 -13.76 -2.56
N ALA A 132 5.43 -13.51 -3.79
CA ALA A 132 4.82 -14.13 -4.97
C ALA A 132 5.17 -15.61 -5.03
N ASP A 133 6.48 -15.88 -5.08
CA ASP A 133 7.06 -17.23 -5.14
C ASP A 133 8.34 -17.27 -4.32
N GLU A 134 8.82 -18.48 -3.99
CA GLU A 134 10.08 -18.68 -3.30
C GLU A 134 11.25 -18.12 -4.12
N GLY A 135 12.04 -17.23 -3.51
CA GLY A 135 13.16 -16.53 -4.17
C GLY A 135 12.74 -15.41 -5.15
N GLY A 136 11.43 -15.18 -5.31
CA GLY A 136 10.86 -14.17 -6.19
C GLY A 136 10.79 -12.76 -5.57
N ASN A 137 9.79 -12.00 -5.97
CA ASN A 137 9.52 -10.70 -5.39
C ASN A 137 8.74 -10.86 -4.08
N ALA A 138 9.10 -10.06 -3.10
CA ALA A 138 8.41 -9.99 -1.82
C ALA A 138 8.08 -8.53 -1.44
N ILE A 139 7.10 -8.37 -0.56
CA ILE A 139 6.67 -7.09 -0.02
C ILE A 139 6.58 -7.20 1.48
N ALA A 140 7.17 -6.25 2.19
CA ALA A 140 6.96 -6.08 3.62
C ALA A 140 6.19 -4.79 3.90
N LEU A 141 5.18 -4.88 4.76
CA LEU A 141 4.50 -3.76 5.41
C LEU A 141 4.80 -3.83 6.90
N ILE A 142 5.46 -2.81 7.41
CA ILE A 142 5.99 -2.80 8.77
C ILE A 142 5.47 -1.56 9.47
N GLU A 143 4.76 -1.75 10.57
CA GLU A 143 4.38 -0.63 11.44
C GLU A 143 5.52 -0.34 12.41
N VAL A 144 5.88 0.93 12.55
CA VAL A 144 6.95 1.38 13.42
C VAL A 144 6.48 2.50 14.36
N ASP A 145 7.13 2.61 15.50
CA ASP A 145 6.86 3.69 16.45
C ASP A 145 7.52 4.99 15.95
N GLY A 146 6.69 5.90 15.45
CA GLY A 146 7.15 7.19 14.92
C GLY A 146 7.65 7.13 13.47
N THR A 147 8.08 8.27 12.97
CA THR A 147 8.62 8.38 11.60
C THR A 147 10.12 8.15 11.62
N PRO A 148 10.66 7.13 10.95
CA PRO A 148 12.10 6.90 10.88
C PRO A 148 12.82 8.10 10.26
N PRO A 149 14.01 8.48 10.79
CA PRO A 149 14.86 9.48 10.16
C PRO A 149 15.24 9.10 8.72
N GLU A 150 15.50 10.09 7.88
CA GLU A 150 15.91 9.89 6.48
C GLU A 150 17.15 8.99 6.36
N ALA A 151 18.17 9.22 7.21
CA ALA A 151 19.36 8.38 7.24
C ALA A 151 19.09 6.90 7.54
N VAL A 152 18.04 6.59 8.31
CA VAL A 152 17.61 5.21 8.57
C VAL A 152 16.96 4.62 7.33
N MET A 153 16.14 5.40 6.63
CA MET A 153 15.53 4.97 5.37
C MET A 153 16.57 4.73 4.28
N ASP A 154 17.60 5.57 4.20
CA ASP A 154 18.75 5.39 3.30
C ASP A 154 19.46 4.07 3.61
N ALA A 155 19.77 3.81 4.89
CA ALA A 155 20.39 2.57 5.32
C ALA A 155 19.52 1.32 5.01
N VAL A 156 18.20 1.44 5.13
CA VAL A 156 17.27 0.37 4.74
C VAL A 156 17.30 0.14 3.21
N CYS A 157 17.38 1.21 2.41
CA CYS A 157 17.48 1.11 0.96
C CYS A 157 18.80 0.47 0.48
N GLU A 158 19.88 0.62 1.28
CA GLU A 158 21.20 0.02 0.98
C GLU A 158 21.30 -1.46 1.38
N LEU A 159 20.33 -2.00 2.11
CA LEU A 159 20.32 -3.42 2.47
C LEU A 159 20.29 -4.31 1.22
N GLU A 160 21.09 -5.36 1.24
CA GLU A 160 21.11 -6.35 0.17
C GLU A 160 19.69 -6.92 -0.07
N ASN A 161 19.33 -7.04 -1.32
CA ASN A 161 18.02 -7.52 -1.80
C ASN A 161 16.84 -6.58 -1.58
N VAL A 162 16.98 -5.43 -0.95
CA VAL A 162 15.97 -4.37 -0.97
C VAL A 162 15.97 -3.71 -2.36
N VAL A 163 14.78 -3.60 -2.94
CA VAL A 163 14.56 -2.94 -4.23
C VAL A 163 14.05 -1.51 -4.03
N GLN A 164 13.21 -1.33 -3.02
CA GLN A 164 12.63 -0.05 -2.67
C GLN A 164 12.19 -0.06 -1.21
N ALA A 165 12.37 1.04 -0.51
CA ALA A 165 11.79 1.28 0.80
C ALA A 165 11.17 2.68 0.85
N ILE A 166 9.94 2.78 1.37
CA ILE A 166 9.19 4.03 1.50
C ILE A 166 8.58 4.09 2.89
N ALA A 167 8.78 5.21 3.58
CA ALA A 167 8.05 5.53 4.80
C ALA A 167 6.70 6.17 4.41
N MET A 168 5.62 5.64 4.97
CA MET A 168 4.26 6.14 4.76
C MET A 168 3.67 6.58 6.09
N ARG A 169 2.88 7.64 6.05
CA ARG A 169 2.14 8.16 7.20
C ARG A 169 0.68 8.33 6.82
N PHE A 170 -0.20 7.80 7.67
CA PHE A 170 -1.66 7.85 7.52
C PHE A 170 -2.32 8.74 8.56
#